data_28d2409b840ac8cca94e0d45fdd29db1
#
_entry.id   28d2409b840ac8cca94e0d45fdd29db1
#
_cell.length_a   1.000
_cell.length_b   1.000
_cell.length_c   1.000
_cell.angle_alpha   90.00
_cell.angle_beta   90.00
_cell.angle_gamma   90.00
#
_symmetry.space_group_name_H-M   'P 1'
#
loop_
_entity.id
_entity.type
_entity.pdbx_description
1 polymer ?
#
loop_
_entity_poly.entity_id
_entity_poly.type
_entity_poly.pdbx_seq_one_letter_code
_entity_poly.pdbx_strand_id
1 'polypeptide(L)'
;MGKILSRGLLALYLVILIWLVLFKLQYNILSVLFNYHHRSLNLIPFAAPSIVNGSFREMIDNVIIFIPFGLLLNVNFKEVGFLSKFAFILVLSLTFELIQFIFAIGATDITDVITNTVGGFLGLKLYGLSNKYINNKKLDRVIIFVGILLLVLLLYYRTHLIIKYS
;
A
#
# COMPACT_ATOMS: atom_id res chain seq x y z
N MET A 1 -23.47 -6.02 -10.11
CA MET A 1 -23.18 -5.34 -8.83
C MET A 1 -21.75 -5.61 -8.31
N GLY A 2 -21.27 -6.84 -8.26
CA GLY A 2 -19.94 -7.16 -7.70
C GLY A 2 -18.73 -6.52 -8.38
N LYS A 3 -18.72 -6.41 -9.73
CA LYS A 3 -17.58 -5.82 -10.48
C LYS A 3 -17.42 -4.31 -10.26
N ILE A 4 -18.52 -3.58 -10.16
CA ILE A 4 -18.48 -2.12 -9.90
C ILE A 4 -17.98 -1.88 -8.48
N LEU A 5 -18.50 -2.62 -7.51
CA LEU A 5 -18.09 -2.52 -6.11
C LEU A 5 -16.60 -2.86 -5.93
N SER A 6 -16.09 -3.93 -6.54
CA SER A 6 -14.67 -4.31 -6.42
C SER A 6 -13.74 -3.31 -7.09
N ARG A 7 -14.13 -2.73 -8.23
CA ARG A 7 -13.36 -1.67 -8.90
C ARG A 7 -13.36 -0.37 -8.08
N GLY A 8 -14.52 0.00 -7.52
CA GLY A 8 -14.62 1.14 -6.61
C GLY A 8 -13.75 0.97 -5.37
N LEU A 9 -13.74 -0.23 -4.78
CA LEU A 9 -12.90 -0.57 -3.64
C LEU A 9 -11.41 -0.48 -4.01
N LEU A 10 -10.99 -1.00 -5.17
CA LEU A 10 -9.62 -0.90 -5.64
C LEU A 10 -9.20 0.56 -5.85
N ALA A 11 -10.05 1.37 -6.49
CA ALA A 11 -9.78 2.79 -6.70
C ALA A 11 -9.63 3.55 -5.38
N LEU A 12 -10.56 3.32 -4.44
CA LEU A 12 -10.49 3.91 -3.11
C LEU A 12 -9.24 3.45 -2.35
N TYR A 13 -8.90 2.16 -2.46
CA TYR A 13 -7.69 1.62 -1.84
C TYR A 13 -6.42 2.24 -2.42
N LEU A 14 -6.36 2.45 -3.74
CA LEU A 14 -5.24 3.16 -4.38
C LEU A 14 -5.07 4.59 -3.85
N VAL A 15 -6.16 5.33 -3.69
CA VAL A 15 -6.10 6.69 -3.10
C VAL A 15 -5.54 6.63 -1.67
N ILE A 16 -6.00 5.68 -0.87
CA ILE A 16 -5.50 5.49 0.49
C ILE A 16 -4.04 5.05 0.48
N LEU A 17 -3.66 4.14 -0.41
CA LEU A 17 -2.28 3.67 -0.54
C LEU A 17 -1.33 4.81 -0.91
N ILE A 18 -1.70 5.67 -1.87
CA ILE A 18 -0.96 6.88 -2.23
C ILE A 18 -0.76 7.76 -0.99
N TRP A 19 -1.83 7.97 -0.22
CA TRP A 19 -1.75 8.78 0.98
C TRP A 19 -0.89 8.13 2.09
N LEU A 20 -1.00 6.82 2.31
CA LEU A 20 -0.21 6.09 3.31
C LEU A 20 1.29 6.13 2.97
N VAL A 21 1.64 5.89 1.72
CA VAL A 21 3.04 5.77 1.27
C VAL A 21 3.69 7.15 1.15
N LEU A 22 3.04 8.11 0.46
CA LEU A 22 3.66 9.41 0.21
C LEU A 22 3.69 10.31 1.44
N PHE A 23 2.64 10.25 2.27
CA PHE A 23 2.50 11.18 3.40
C PHE A 23 2.69 10.51 4.77
N LYS A 24 2.99 9.21 4.81
CA LYS A 24 3.26 8.45 6.04
C LYS A 24 2.29 8.79 7.18
N LEU A 25 0.98 8.86 6.87
CA LEU A 25 -0.10 9.24 7.79
C LEU A 25 -0.05 10.69 8.32
N GLN A 26 0.74 11.57 7.75
CA GLN A 26 0.80 12.97 8.16
C GLN A 26 -0.59 13.64 8.05
N TYR A 27 -0.99 14.35 9.08
CA TYR A 27 -2.31 15.02 9.13
C TYR A 27 -2.36 16.27 8.25
N ASN A 28 -1.24 16.98 8.17
CA ASN A 28 -1.15 18.21 7.41
C ASN A 28 -0.35 18.00 6.12
N ILE A 29 -1.05 17.59 5.06
CA ILE A 29 -0.45 17.36 3.73
C ILE A 29 0.20 18.63 3.19
N LEU A 30 -0.41 19.79 3.43
CA LEU A 30 0.12 21.07 2.96
C LEU A 30 1.45 21.41 3.64
N SER A 31 1.60 21.13 4.93
CA SER A 31 2.87 21.34 5.64
C SER A 31 3.97 20.42 5.09
N VAL A 32 3.64 19.19 4.70
CA VAL A 32 4.59 18.27 4.09
C VAL A 32 5.02 18.77 2.71
N LEU A 33 4.10 19.26 1.91
CA LEU A 33 4.39 19.75 0.55
C LEU A 33 5.17 21.07 0.53
N PHE A 34 4.90 21.97 1.49
CA PHE A 34 5.47 23.33 1.45
C PHE A 34 6.61 23.55 2.44
N ASN A 35 6.67 22.80 3.55
CA ASN A 35 7.67 23.03 4.61
C ASN A 35 8.72 21.92 4.70
N TYR A 36 8.47 20.75 4.08
CA TYR A 36 9.35 19.61 4.15
C TYR A 36 10.24 19.59 2.90
N HIS A 37 11.50 20.04 3.02
CA HIS A 37 12.44 20.10 1.90
C HIS A 37 13.65 19.19 2.14
N HIS A 38 13.44 18.02 2.72
CA HIS A 38 14.53 17.09 2.97
C HIS A 38 14.59 16.03 1.87
N ARG A 39 15.61 16.10 1.02
CA ARG A 39 15.96 15.05 0.05
C ARG A 39 17.02 14.15 0.65
N SER A 40 16.69 12.91 0.88
CA SER A 40 17.68 11.86 1.10
C SER A 40 17.45 10.73 0.10
N LEU A 41 18.52 10.15 -0.38
CA LEU A 41 18.49 9.04 -1.31
C LEU A 41 19.30 7.89 -0.72
N ASN A 42 18.64 6.79 -0.41
CA ASN A 42 19.26 5.56 0.06
C ASN A 42 19.07 4.47 -1.01
N LEU A 43 20.14 4.12 -1.70
CA LEU A 43 20.15 3.07 -2.73
C LEU A 43 20.72 1.74 -2.21
N ILE A 44 21.16 1.69 -0.95
CA ILE A 44 21.67 0.46 -0.36
C ILE A 44 20.53 -0.21 0.41
N PRO A 45 20.03 -1.38 -0.07
CA PRO A 45 18.93 -2.05 0.61
C PRO A 45 19.28 -2.37 2.06
N PHE A 46 18.35 -2.12 2.98
CA PHE A 46 18.45 -2.43 4.41
C PHE A 46 19.63 -1.76 5.13
N ALA A 47 20.23 -0.71 4.55
CA ALA A 47 21.40 -0.01 5.09
C ALA A 47 21.06 1.10 6.08
N ALA A 48 19.85 1.16 6.62
CA ALA A 48 19.51 2.18 7.61
C ALA A 48 20.43 2.08 8.84
N PRO A 49 21.16 3.16 9.19
CA PRO A 49 22.22 3.11 10.19
C PRO A 49 21.74 2.94 11.63
N SER A 50 20.47 2.95 11.86
CA SER A 50 19.89 2.70 13.17
C SER A 50 18.81 1.63 13.04
N ILE A 51 19.15 0.46 13.48
CA ILE A 51 18.26 -0.60 13.94
C ILE A 51 17.39 -0.06 15.12
N VAL A 52 17.12 1.21 15.14
CA VAL A 52 16.15 1.80 16.03
C VAL A 52 14.78 1.54 15.43
N ASN A 53 13.95 0.93 16.21
CA ASN A 53 12.57 0.46 16.04
C ASN A 53 11.68 1.07 14.93
N GLY A 54 12.05 2.20 14.34
CA GLY A 54 11.31 2.90 13.29
C GLY A 54 11.47 2.27 11.91
N SER A 55 12.70 1.97 11.47
CA SER A 55 12.97 1.44 10.13
C SER A 55 12.40 0.03 9.91
N PHE A 56 12.52 -0.85 10.91
CA PHE A 56 11.94 -2.20 10.83
C PHE A 56 10.41 -2.17 10.82
N ARG A 57 9.81 -1.31 11.63
CA ARG A 57 8.36 -1.11 11.63
C ARG A 57 7.88 -0.59 10.28
N GLU A 58 8.56 0.38 9.69
CA GLU A 58 8.24 0.92 8.38
C GLU A 58 8.27 -0.16 7.29
N MET A 59 9.29 -1.03 7.30
CA MET A 59 9.37 -2.17 6.38
C MET A 59 8.16 -3.12 6.54
N ILE A 60 7.75 -3.43 7.76
CA ILE A 60 6.58 -4.27 8.02
C ILE A 60 5.31 -3.57 7.56
N ASP A 61 5.15 -2.29 7.88
CA ASP A 61 3.98 -1.51 7.49
C ASP A 61 3.83 -1.48 5.96
N ASN A 62 4.92 -1.27 5.22
CA ASN A 62 4.95 -1.29 3.77
C ASN A 62 4.50 -2.65 3.20
N VAL A 63 5.02 -3.76 3.74
CA VAL A 63 4.57 -5.10 3.35
C VAL A 63 3.07 -5.27 3.62
N ILE A 64 2.60 -4.91 4.82
CA ILE A 64 1.21 -5.10 5.23
C ILE A 64 0.24 -4.32 4.35
N ILE A 65 0.54 -3.05 4.04
CA ILE A 65 -0.36 -2.21 3.24
C ILE A 65 -0.40 -2.61 1.76
N PHE A 66 0.63 -3.29 1.23
CA PHE A 66 0.62 -3.77 -0.15
C PHE A 66 -0.03 -5.14 -0.34
N ILE A 67 -0.21 -5.96 0.72
CA ILE A 67 -0.92 -7.24 0.63
C ILE A 67 -2.36 -7.07 0.11
N PRO A 68 -3.22 -6.20 0.70
CA PRO A 68 -4.57 -5.99 0.19
C PRO A 68 -4.59 -5.47 -1.25
N PHE A 69 -3.61 -4.67 -1.64
CA PHE A 69 -3.48 -4.20 -3.01
C PHE A 69 -3.28 -5.35 -4.00
N GLY A 70 -2.35 -6.28 -3.71
CA GLY A 70 -2.13 -7.48 -4.50
C GLY A 70 -3.38 -8.38 -4.58
N LEU A 71 -4.11 -8.54 -3.47
CA LEU A 71 -5.38 -9.27 -3.44
C LEU A 71 -6.43 -8.62 -4.36
N LEU A 72 -6.61 -7.31 -4.25
CA LEU A 72 -7.58 -6.54 -5.04
C LEU A 72 -7.25 -6.52 -6.54
N LEU A 73 -5.96 -6.52 -6.91
CA LEU A 73 -5.54 -6.68 -8.30
C LEU A 73 -6.01 -8.01 -8.88
N ASN A 74 -5.88 -9.11 -8.13
CA ASN A 74 -6.36 -10.42 -8.59
C ASN A 74 -7.88 -10.50 -8.68
N VAL A 75 -8.61 -9.88 -7.75
CA VAL A 75 -10.09 -9.81 -7.82
C VAL A 75 -10.56 -9.09 -9.08
N ASN A 76 -9.89 -7.97 -9.44
CA ASN A 76 -10.36 -7.09 -10.51
C ASN A 76 -9.83 -7.42 -11.91
N PHE A 77 -8.62 -8.00 -12.00
CA PHE A 77 -7.90 -8.25 -13.26
C PHE A 77 -7.56 -9.73 -13.43
N LYS A 78 -8.56 -10.61 -13.44
CA LYS A 78 -8.39 -12.07 -13.53
C LYS A 78 -7.69 -12.52 -14.81
N GLU A 79 -7.96 -11.82 -15.92
CA GLU A 79 -7.41 -12.12 -17.25
C GLU A 79 -5.95 -11.68 -17.41
N VAL A 80 -5.47 -10.80 -16.52
CA VAL A 80 -4.09 -10.32 -16.57
C VAL A 80 -3.18 -11.33 -15.89
N GLY A 81 -2.07 -11.67 -16.55
CA GLY A 81 -1.08 -12.62 -16.03
C GLY A 81 -0.42 -12.15 -14.73
N PHE A 82 0.07 -13.11 -13.96
CA PHE A 82 0.75 -12.83 -12.68
C PHE A 82 1.93 -11.86 -12.85
N LEU A 83 2.78 -12.09 -13.85
CA LEU A 83 3.97 -11.27 -14.07
C LEU A 83 3.63 -9.81 -14.38
N SER A 84 2.57 -9.57 -15.16
CA SER A 84 2.14 -8.20 -15.49
C SER A 84 1.61 -7.46 -14.26
N LYS A 85 0.88 -8.14 -13.37
CA LYS A 85 0.44 -7.57 -12.09
C LYS A 85 1.60 -7.28 -11.16
N PHE A 86 2.56 -8.20 -11.09
CA PHE A 86 3.78 -8.02 -10.31
C PHE A 86 4.60 -6.83 -10.82
N ALA A 87 4.81 -6.74 -12.14
CA ALA A 87 5.49 -5.62 -12.76
C ALA A 87 4.76 -4.28 -12.48
N PHE A 88 3.42 -4.29 -12.51
CA PHE A 88 2.63 -3.11 -12.17
C PHE A 88 2.84 -2.67 -10.72
N ILE A 89 2.90 -3.60 -9.76
CA ILE A 89 3.19 -3.30 -8.34
C ILE A 89 4.58 -2.67 -8.20
N LEU A 90 5.59 -3.27 -8.85
CA LEU A 90 6.96 -2.75 -8.82
C LEU A 90 7.05 -1.34 -9.41
N VAL A 91 6.46 -1.11 -10.59
CA VAL A 91 6.44 0.21 -11.24
C VAL A 91 5.72 1.23 -10.37
N LEU A 92 4.59 0.86 -9.77
CA LEU A 92 3.86 1.74 -8.86
C LEU A 92 4.72 2.13 -7.65
N SER A 93 5.41 1.17 -7.04
CA SER A 93 6.29 1.44 -5.90
C SER A 93 7.47 2.35 -6.28
N LEU A 94 8.12 2.09 -7.42
CA LEU A 94 9.15 2.98 -7.96
C LEU A 94 8.62 4.39 -8.22
N THR A 95 7.38 4.50 -8.69
CA THR A 95 6.74 5.80 -8.93
C THR A 95 6.55 6.57 -7.64
N PHE A 96 6.19 5.92 -6.54
CA PHE A 96 6.09 6.57 -5.24
C PHE A 96 7.43 7.13 -4.78
N GLU A 97 8.50 6.36 -4.86
CA GLU A 97 9.85 6.81 -4.51
C GLU A 97 10.31 7.98 -5.39
N LEU A 98 10.02 7.92 -6.68
CA LEU A 98 10.32 9.01 -7.60
C LEU A 98 9.55 10.29 -7.24
N ILE A 99 8.27 10.19 -6.90
CA ILE A 99 7.46 11.32 -6.45
C ILE A 99 8.03 11.90 -5.14
N GLN A 100 8.40 11.07 -4.17
CA GLN A 100 9.01 11.53 -2.92
C GLN A 100 10.32 12.28 -3.18
N PHE A 101 11.15 11.78 -4.09
CA PHE A 101 12.39 12.44 -4.47
C PHE A 101 12.17 13.80 -5.16
N ILE A 102 11.28 13.82 -6.17
CA ILE A 102 11.02 15.06 -6.96
C ILE A 102 10.45 16.16 -6.05
N PHE A 103 9.46 15.82 -5.24
CA PHE A 103 8.79 16.80 -4.38
C PHE A 103 9.48 17.02 -3.02
N ALA A 104 10.58 16.30 -2.75
CA ALA A 104 11.31 16.37 -1.48
C ALA A 104 10.43 16.17 -0.24
N ILE A 105 9.43 15.26 -0.33
CA ILE A 105 8.44 15.00 0.72
C ILE A 105 8.80 13.81 1.61
N GLY A 106 10.02 13.31 1.52
CA GLY A 106 10.50 12.20 2.33
C GLY A 106 11.87 11.69 1.90
N ALA A 107 12.30 10.62 2.56
CA ALA A 107 13.50 9.88 2.17
C ALA A 107 13.11 8.87 1.09
N THR A 108 13.81 8.91 -0.03
CA THR A 108 13.69 7.89 -1.10
C THR A 108 14.56 6.70 -0.71
N ASP A 109 13.94 5.55 -0.51
CA ASP A 109 14.63 4.34 -0.05
C ASP A 109 14.29 3.13 -0.94
N ILE A 110 15.32 2.50 -1.49
CA ILE A 110 15.17 1.26 -2.26
C ILE A 110 14.57 0.13 -1.41
N THR A 111 14.72 0.19 -0.08
CA THR A 111 14.11 -0.76 0.85
C THR A 111 12.58 -0.68 0.78
N ASP A 112 12.02 0.52 0.64
CA ASP A 112 10.57 0.72 0.51
C ASP A 112 10.05 0.12 -0.80
N VAL A 113 10.81 0.27 -1.90
CA VAL A 113 10.46 -0.41 -3.17
C VAL A 113 10.41 -1.93 -3.00
N ILE A 114 11.39 -2.50 -2.32
CA ILE A 114 11.48 -3.95 -2.09
C ILE A 114 10.31 -4.40 -1.21
N THR A 115 10.08 -3.77 -0.08
CA THR A 115 9.06 -4.18 0.89
C THR A 115 7.64 -4.01 0.36
N ASN A 116 7.35 -2.92 -0.35
CA ASN A 116 6.10 -2.70 -1.07
C ASN A 116 5.86 -3.82 -2.11
N THR A 117 6.88 -4.13 -2.91
CA THR A 117 6.80 -5.15 -3.95
C THR A 117 6.61 -6.54 -3.34
N VAL A 118 7.30 -6.85 -2.25
CA VAL A 118 7.12 -8.10 -1.49
C VAL A 118 5.67 -8.20 -0.95
N GLY A 119 5.15 -7.14 -0.37
CA GLY A 119 3.77 -7.11 0.11
C GLY A 119 2.75 -7.39 -0.99
N GLY A 120 2.88 -6.71 -2.12
CA GLY A 120 2.03 -6.93 -3.29
C GLY A 120 2.17 -8.35 -3.86
N PHE A 121 3.39 -8.88 -3.95
CA PHE A 121 3.65 -10.27 -4.35
C PHE A 121 2.96 -11.26 -3.43
N LEU A 122 3.06 -11.08 -2.10
CA LEU A 122 2.37 -11.92 -1.12
C LEU A 122 0.86 -11.88 -1.33
N GLY A 123 0.28 -10.70 -1.56
CA GLY A 123 -1.15 -10.57 -1.87
C GLY A 123 -1.56 -11.34 -3.13
N LEU A 124 -0.77 -11.23 -4.22
CA LEU A 124 -1.01 -12.00 -5.45
C LEU A 124 -0.92 -13.51 -5.20
N LYS A 125 0.06 -13.97 -4.45
CA LYS A 125 0.25 -15.40 -4.11
C LYS A 125 -0.83 -15.93 -3.18
N LEU A 126 -1.20 -15.17 -2.15
CA LEU A 126 -2.27 -15.53 -1.22
C LEU A 126 -3.59 -15.75 -1.96
N TYR A 127 -3.95 -14.86 -2.90
CA TYR A 127 -5.14 -15.07 -3.73
C TYR A 127 -5.03 -16.37 -4.54
N GLY A 128 -3.93 -16.59 -5.24
CA GLY A 128 -3.71 -17.78 -6.07
C GLY A 128 -3.76 -19.08 -5.27
N LEU A 129 -3.18 -19.10 -4.07
CA LEU A 129 -3.22 -20.25 -3.16
C LEU A 129 -4.63 -20.49 -2.61
N SER A 130 -5.29 -19.44 -2.12
CA SER A 130 -6.65 -19.56 -1.58
C SER A 130 -7.66 -20.00 -2.65
N ASN A 131 -7.46 -19.59 -3.89
CA ASN A 131 -8.31 -19.95 -5.01
C ASN A 131 -8.24 -21.43 -5.40
N LYS A 132 -7.22 -22.17 -4.97
CA LYS A 132 -7.16 -23.63 -5.13
C LYS A 132 -8.16 -24.38 -4.24
N TYR A 133 -8.52 -23.77 -3.10
CA TYR A 133 -9.38 -24.39 -2.09
C TYR A 133 -10.76 -23.75 -2.00
N ILE A 134 -10.91 -22.51 -2.45
CA ILE A 134 -12.13 -21.71 -2.34
C ILE A 134 -12.55 -21.26 -3.74
N ASN A 135 -13.84 -21.41 -4.06
CA ASN A 135 -14.39 -20.92 -5.34
C ASN A 135 -14.13 -19.41 -5.51
N ASN A 136 -13.69 -19.01 -6.70
CA ASN A 136 -13.40 -17.62 -7.08
C ASN A 136 -14.45 -16.61 -6.60
N LYS A 137 -15.75 -16.90 -6.82
CA LYS A 137 -16.83 -15.98 -6.45
C LYS A 137 -16.98 -15.82 -4.93
N LYS A 138 -16.68 -16.87 -4.18
CA LYS A 138 -16.73 -16.83 -2.70
C LYS A 138 -15.50 -16.08 -2.17
N LEU A 139 -14.33 -16.38 -2.70
CA LEU A 139 -13.07 -15.73 -2.35
C LEU A 139 -13.14 -14.22 -2.60
N ASP A 140 -13.59 -13.80 -3.79
CA ASP A 140 -13.76 -12.39 -4.14
C ASP A 140 -14.66 -11.66 -3.16
N ARG A 141 -15.80 -12.28 -2.78
CA ARG A 141 -16.73 -11.68 -1.80
C ARG A 141 -16.09 -11.52 -0.43
N VAL A 142 -15.33 -12.50 0.04
CA VAL A 142 -14.62 -12.43 1.32
C VAL A 142 -13.58 -11.30 1.29
N ILE A 143 -12.78 -11.23 0.22
CA ILE A 143 -11.75 -10.17 0.09
C ILE A 143 -12.40 -8.78 0.05
N ILE A 144 -13.48 -8.61 -0.71
CA ILE A 144 -14.20 -7.34 -0.78
C ILE A 144 -14.78 -6.98 0.58
N PHE A 145 -15.41 -7.93 1.28
CA PHE A 145 -16.01 -7.69 2.60
C PHE A 145 -14.94 -7.30 3.63
N VAL A 146 -13.84 -8.07 3.70
CA VAL A 146 -12.73 -7.77 4.62
C VAL A 146 -12.08 -6.44 4.25
N GLY A 147 -11.90 -6.15 2.96
CA GLY A 147 -11.37 -4.87 2.50
C GLY A 147 -12.22 -3.67 2.93
N ILE A 148 -13.55 -3.77 2.78
CA ILE A 148 -14.47 -2.72 3.25
C ILE A 148 -14.41 -2.58 4.77
N LEU A 149 -14.40 -3.68 5.51
CA LEU A 149 -14.30 -3.66 6.97
C LEU A 149 -13.01 -2.97 7.44
N LEU A 150 -11.87 -3.32 6.84
CA LEU A 150 -10.59 -2.68 7.17
C LEU A 150 -10.59 -1.19 6.86
N LEU A 151 -11.19 -0.77 5.74
CA LEU A 151 -11.33 0.65 5.40
C LEU A 151 -12.20 1.40 6.42
N VAL A 152 -13.32 0.83 6.81
CA VAL A 152 -14.22 1.42 7.82
C VAL A 152 -13.50 1.55 9.17
N LEU A 153 -12.76 0.50 9.59
CA LEU A 153 -11.98 0.53 10.82
C LEU A 153 -10.87 1.59 10.77
N LEU A 154 -10.18 1.72 9.65
CA LEU A 154 -9.14 2.74 9.47
C LEU A 154 -9.71 4.15 9.55
N LEU A 155 -10.83 4.40 8.88
CA LEU A 155 -11.52 5.69 8.94
C LEU A 155 -12.05 5.99 10.35
N TYR A 156 -12.64 5.01 11.02
CA TYR A 156 -13.11 5.14 12.40
C TYR A 156 -11.96 5.47 13.36
N TYR A 157 -10.87 4.72 13.28
CA TYR A 157 -9.69 4.95 14.13
C TYR A 157 -9.11 6.35 13.91
N ARG A 158 -9.03 6.79 12.66
CA ARG A 158 -8.54 8.11 12.31
C ARG A 158 -9.43 9.23 12.85
N THR A 159 -10.76 9.14 12.66
CA THR A 159 -11.70 10.16 13.17
C THR A 159 -11.65 10.23 14.69
N HIS A 160 -11.52 9.09 15.36
CA HIS A 160 -11.40 9.05 16.81
C HIS A 160 -10.13 9.70 17.33
N LEU A 161 -8.99 9.50 16.65
CA LEU A 161 -7.74 10.18 16.97
C LEU A 161 -7.84 11.70 16.78
N ILE A 162 -8.44 12.17 15.69
CA ILE A 162 -8.63 13.61 15.44
C ILE A 162 -9.43 14.23 16.57
N ILE A 163 -10.56 13.62 16.96
CA ILE A 163 -11.42 14.12 18.04
C ILE A 163 -10.70 14.16 19.39
N LYS A 164 -9.79 13.20 19.64
CA LYS A 164 -9.09 13.11 20.94
C LYS A 164 -7.93 14.12 21.08
N TYR A 165 -7.39 14.61 19.98
CA TYR A 165 -6.20 15.50 19.95
C TYR A 165 -6.51 16.89 19.35
N SER A 166 -7.75 17.18 18.99
CA SER A 166 -8.28 18.51 18.66
C SER A 166 -8.88 19.18 19.91
#